data_f997b09501b1a0f5f792e9047f7f215d
#
_entry.id   f997b09501b1a0f5f792e9047f7f215d
#
_cell.length_a   1.000
_cell.length_b   1.000
_cell.length_c   1.000
_cell.angle_alpha   90.00
_cell.angle_beta   90.00
_cell.angle_gamma   90.00
#
_symmetry.space_group_name_H-M   'P 1'
#
loop_
_entity.id
_entity.type
_entity.pdbx_description
1 polymer ?
#
loop_
_entity_poly.entity_id
_entity_poly.type
_entity_poly.pdbx_seq_one_letter_code
_entity_poly.pdbx_strand_id
1 'polypeptide(L)'
;DHLQTETSDDNAAANFETQFGPRNYSFNRGDVHIVSMDNVLYEGKKKYKGGITDKQLEWLRQDLSHVDKDKLVIFCAHIPFRGGTSVTDESHENYDGVLDLLSGFSEAHIMIGHTHYHQKYIHKRNGKTILEHVHGAACGAWWTANICADGTPNGYSVYEISGNTIANQYY
;
A
#
# COMPACT_ATOMS: atom_id res chain seq x y z
N ASP A 1 -2.79 -8.87 -7.23
CA ASP A 1 -4.01 -9.40 -7.86
C ASP A 1 -3.77 -10.04 -9.23
N HIS A 2 -2.64 -9.80 -9.87
CA HIS A 2 -2.22 -10.48 -11.10
C HIS A 2 -1.46 -11.78 -10.83
N LEU A 3 -1.92 -12.56 -9.88
CA LEU A 3 -1.32 -13.82 -9.49
C LEU A 3 -1.65 -14.93 -10.51
N GLN A 4 -0.63 -15.68 -10.91
CA GLN A 4 -0.76 -16.68 -11.99
C GLN A 4 -1.01 -18.10 -11.51
N THR A 5 -0.89 -18.35 -10.21
CA THR A 5 -1.09 -19.67 -9.62
C THR A 5 -2.52 -19.86 -9.11
N GLU A 6 -3.02 -21.07 -9.17
CA GLU A 6 -4.32 -21.44 -8.63
C GLU A 6 -4.22 -22.22 -7.31
N THR A 7 -3.05 -22.23 -6.67
CA THR A 7 -2.79 -23.01 -5.47
C THR A 7 -3.01 -22.21 -4.19
N SER A 8 -1.96 -21.78 -3.53
CA SER A 8 -2.01 -21.07 -2.25
C SER A 8 -1.38 -19.68 -2.35
N ASP A 9 -1.63 -18.83 -1.38
CA ASP A 9 -1.04 -17.51 -1.27
C ASP A 9 0.49 -17.56 -1.28
N ASP A 10 1.09 -18.46 -0.52
CA ASP A 10 2.54 -18.62 -0.49
C ASP A 10 3.12 -18.98 -1.87
N ASN A 11 2.47 -19.89 -2.60
CA ASN A 11 2.90 -20.25 -3.95
C ASN A 11 2.65 -19.11 -4.95
N ALA A 12 1.61 -18.31 -4.72
CA ALA A 12 1.29 -17.17 -5.58
C ALA A 12 2.40 -16.12 -5.57
N ALA A 13 3.04 -15.90 -4.45
CA ALA A 13 4.12 -14.95 -4.28
C ALA A 13 5.51 -15.49 -4.66
N ALA A 14 5.67 -16.81 -4.81
CA ALA A 14 6.98 -17.45 -5.00
C ALA A 14 7.80 -16.90 -6.17
N ASN A 15 7.15 -16.55 -7.28
CA ASN A 15 7.84 -15.97 -8.45
C ASN A 15 8.39 -14.57 -8.11
N PHE A 16 7.64 -13.77 -7.39
CA PHE A 16 8.11 -12.46 -6.93
C PHE A 16 9.30 -12.62 -5.98
N GLU A 17 9.16 -13.48 -4.98
CA GLU A 17 10.20 -13.71 -3.97
C GLU A 17 11.50 -14.23 -4.56
N THR A 18 11.41 -15.06 -5.61
CA THR A 18 12.58 -15.57 -6.33
C THR A 18 13.35 -14.47 -7.09
N GLN A 19 12.64 -13.47 -7.60
CA GLN A 19 13.25 -12.42 -8.43
C GLN A 19 13.65 -11.18 -7.63
N PHE A 20 12.86 -10.81 -6.63
CA PHE A 20 12.96 -9.53 -5.94
C PHE A 20 13.24 -9.64 -4.43
N GLY A 21 13.18 -10.83 -3.86
CA GLY A 21 13.32 -11.04 -2.43
C GLY A 21 11.99 -11.02 -1.68
N PRO A 22 12.00 -10.84 -0.36
CA PRO A 22 10.80 -10.97 0.46
C PRO A 22 9.71 -9.99 0.04
N ARG A 23 8.46 -10.45 0.03
CA ARG A 23 7.28 -9.62 -0.31
C ARG A 23 6.89 -8.60 0.77
N ASN A 24 7.42 -8.78 1.99
CA ASN A 24 7.28 -7.80 3.07
C ASN A 24 8.68 -7.38 3.52
N TYR A 25 8.97 -6.09 3.42
CA TYR A 25 10.27 -5.54 3.79
C TYR A 25 10.17 -4.05 4.15
N SER A 26 11.20 -3.55 4.82
CA SER A 26 11.33 -2.13 5.12
C SER A 26 12.78 -1.67 4.97
N PHE A 27 12.96 -0.38 4.84
CA PHE A 27 14.28 0.26 4.84
C PHE A 27 14.18 1.74 5.23
N ASN A 28 15.30 2.29 5.68
CA ASN A 28 15.44 3.72 5.96
C ASN A 28 16.16 4.45 4.83
N ARG A 29 15.71 5.66 4.52
CA ARG A 29 16.44 6.61 3.69
C ARG A 29 16.37 8.01 4.32
N GLY A 30 17.44 8.42 4.98
CA GLY A 30 17.43 9.65 5.77
C GLY A 30 16.39 9.60 6.88
N ASP A 31 15.50 10.61 6.91
CA ASP A 31 14.44 10.73 7.90
C ASP A 31 13.14 10.03 7.50
N VAL A 32 13.21 9.18 6.48
CA VAL A 32 12.08 8.40 5.99
C VAL A 32 12.27 6.93 6.28
N HIS A 33 11.24 6.30 6.83
CA HIS A 33 11.12 4.86 6.93
C HIS A 33 10.08 4.37 5.91
N ILE A 34 10.48 3.49 5.02
CA ILE A 34 9.62 2.96 3.96
C ILE A 34 9.33 1.50 4.26
N VAL A 35 8.05 1.15 4.27
CA VAL A 35 7.56 -0.22 4.44
C VAL A 35 6.86 -0.64 3.16
N SER A 36 7.15 -1.81 2.65
CA SER A 36 6.43 -2.44 1.54
C SER A 36 5.84 -3.75 2.01
N MET A 37 4.53 -3.92 1.87
CA MET A 37 3.83 -5.12 2.30
C MET A 37 2.88 -5.64 1.22
N ASP A 38 2.86 -6.96 1.09
CA ASP A 38 1.84 -7.64 0.31
C ASP A 38 0.53 -7.63 1.10
N ASN A 39 -0.49 -6.96 0.56
CA ASN A 39 -1.83 -6.94 1.13
C ASN A 39 -2.86 -7.61 0.22
N VAL A 40 -2.40 -8.47 -0.70
CA VAL A 40 -3.25 -9.30 -1.55
C VAL A 40 -3.32 -10.69 -0.94
N LEU A 41 -4.35 -10.99 -0.20
CA LEU A 41 -4.58 -12.31 0.39
C LEU A 41 -5.23 -13.22 -0.65
N TYR A 42 -4.46 -14.07 -1.29
CA TYR A 42 -4.92 -14.94 -2.37
C TYR A 42 -5.63 -16.17 -1.84
N GLU A 43 -6.87 -16.38 -2.29
CA GLU A 43 -7.75 -17.47 -1.84
C GLU A 43 -7.85 -18.64 -2.84
N GLY A 44 -7.06 -18.60 -3.90
CA GLY A 44 -7.10 -19.62 -4.96
C GLY A 44 -8.13 -19.31 -6.06
N LYS A 45 -7.97 -19.97 -7.22
CA LYS A 45 -8.88 -19.83 -8.38
C LYS A 45 -9.12 -18.38 -8.80
N LYS A 46 -8.09 -17.56 -8.79
CA LYS A 46 -8.12 -16.11 -9.10
C LYS A 46 -8.99 -15.28 -8.15
N LYS A 47 -9.31 -15.81 -6.98
CA LYS A 47 -9.97 -15.05 -5.92
C LYS A 47 -8.94 -14.51 -4.94
N TYR A 48 -9.13 -13.31 -4.48
CA TYR A 48 -8.31 -12.65 -3.48
C TYR A 48 -9.13 -11.63 -2.69
N LYS A 49 -8.61 -11.21 -1.57
CA LYS A 49 -9.12 -10.10 -0.78
C LYS A 49 -7.98 -9.18 -0.35
N GLY A 50 -8.31 -7.93 -0.03
CA GLY A 50 -7.37 -7.00 0.59
C GLY A 50 -7.25 -7.28 2.09
N GLY A 51 -6.05 -7.20 2.63
CA GLY A 51 -5.84 -7.34 4.06
C GLY A 51 -4.39 -7.58 4.45
N ILE A 52 -4.15 -7.52 5.74
CA ILE A 52 -2.88 -7.82 6.40
C ILE A 52 -3.13 -8.93 7.40
N THR A 53 -2.41 -10.04 7.29
CA THR A 53 -2.53 -11.14 8.25
C THR A 53 -2.02 -10.73 9.63
N ASP A 54 -2.45 -11.43 10.69
CA ASP A 54 -1.95 -11.19 12.06
C ASP A 54 -0.43 -11.29 12.14
N LYS A 55 0.18 -12.22 11.40
CA LYS A 55 1.63 -12.39 11.33
C LYS A 55 2.32 -11.18 10.68
N GLN A 56 1.75 -10.64 9.62
CA GLN A 56 2.26 -9.43 8.98
C GLN A 56 2.08 -8.20 9.87
N LEU A 57 0.96 -8.08 10.57
CA LEU A 57 0.72 -6.99 11.51
C LEU A 57 1.70 -7.02 12.68
N GLU A 58 2.00 -8.21 13.21
CA GLU A 58 3.00 -8.36 14.27
C GLU A 58 4.41 -8.04 13.77
N TRP A 59 4.77 -8.47 12.55
CA TRP A 59 6.03 -8.09 11.91
C TRP A 59 6.13 -6.56 11.78
N LEU A 60 5.08 -5.89 11.29
CA LEU A 60 5.06 -4.44 11.17
C LEU A 60 5.19 -3.74 12.52
N ARG A 61 4.55 -4.27 13.57
CA ARG A 61 4.67 -3.77 14.94
C ARG A 61 6.12 -3.82 15.44
N GLN A 62 6.79 -4.94 15.22
CA GLN A 62 8.19 -5.12 15.59
C GLN A 62 9.10 -4.18 14.80
N ASP A 63 8.94 -4.11 13.50
CA ASP A 63 9.69 -3.22 12.62
C ASP A 63 9.57 -1.75 13.07
N LEU A 64 8.34 -1.25 13.20
CA LEU A 64 8.07 0.13 13.60
C LEU A 64 8.46 0.44 15.07
N SER A 65 8.70 -0.57 15.89
CA SER A 65 9.20 -0.38 17.27
C SER A 65 10.66 0.11 17.30
N HIS A 66 11.41 -0.12 16.24
CA HIS A 66 12.80 0.31 16.07
C HIS A 66 12.93 1.65 15.32
N VAL A 67 11.82 2.27 14.96
CA VAL A 67 11.80 3.52 14.18
C VAL A 67 11.48 4.69 15.08
N ASP A 68 12.31 5.74 15.02
CA ASP A 68 12.07 6.98 15.77
C ASP A 68 10.74 7.63 15.36
N LYS A 69 9.99 8.11 16.34
CA LYS A 69 8.60 8.58 16.12
C LYS A 69 8.50 9.92 15.39
N ASP A 70 9.59 10.64 15.23
CA ASP A 70 9.70 11.85 14.43
C ASP A 70 9.98 11.59 12.93
N LYS A 71 10.31 10.35 12.53
CA LYS A 71 10.46 10.00 11.11
C LYS A 71 9.12 10.03 10.37
N LEU A 72 9.21 10.36 9.07
CA LEU A 72 8.14 10.10 8.11
C LEU A 72 8.05 8.59 7.84
N VAL A 73 6.87 8.02 7.98
CA VAL A 73 6.62 6.63 7.57
C VAL A 73 5.80 6.61 6.27
N ILE A 74 6.31 5.91 5.27
CA ILE A 74 5.60 5.64 4.01
C ILE A 74 5.30 4.14 3.94
N PHE A 75 4.02 3.81 4.03
CA PHE A 75 3.52 2.44 3.91
C PHE A 75 3.04 2.19 2.49
N CYS A 76 3.65 1.25 1.80
CA CYS A 76 3.34 0.87 0.42
C CYS A 76 2.64 -0.48 0.39
N ALA A 77 1.51 -0.57 -0.29
CA ALA A 77 0.81 -1.82 -0.56
C ALA A 77 0.03 -1.71 -1.88
N HIS A 78 -0.77 -2.72 -2.23
CA HIS A 78 -1.47 -2.74 -3.51
C HIS A 78 -2.94 -2.32 -3.40
N ILE A 79 -3.72 -2.98 -2.53
CA ILE A 79 -5.17 -2.78 -2.40
C ILE A 79 -5.47 -1.63 -1.44
N PRO A 80 -6.32 -0.66 -1.81
CA PRO A 80 -6.69 0.44 -0.94
C PRO A 80 -7.30 0.00 0.40
N PHE A 81 -7.02 0.77 1.44
CA PHE A 81 -7.65 0.60 2.76
C PHE A 81 -9.11 1.04 2.76
N ARG A 82 -9.47 1.88 1.80
CA ARG A 82 -10.82 2.41 1.63
C ARG A 82 -11.20 2.42 0.15
N GLY A 83 -12.46 2.07 -0.16
CA GLY A 83 -13.01 2.29 -1.50
C GLY A 83 -12.49 1.36 -2.60
N GLY A 84 -12.00 0.18 -2.28
CA GLY A 84 -11.65 -0.81 -3.29
C GLY A 84 -12.84 -1.10 -4.21
N THR A 85 -12.65 -1.01 -5.52
CA THR A 85 -13.69 -1.27 -6.53
C THR A 85 -13.95 -2.75 -6.73
N SER A 86 -13.21 -3.60 -6.13
CA SER A 86 -13.38 -5.04 -6.20
C SER A 86 -14.42 -5.48 -5.16
N VAL A 87 -15.51 -5.46 -5.56
CA VAL A 87 -16.65 -6.29 -5.75
C VAL A 87 -17.00 -7.29 -4.62
N THR A 88 -16.13 -7.74 -3.78
CA THR A 88 -16.44 -8.81 -2.85
C THR A 88 -15.89 -8.62 -1.45
N ASP A 89 -15.26 -7.50 -1.16
CA ASP A 89 -14.50 -7.50 0.06
C ASP A 89 -14.66 -6.29 0.96
N GLU A 90 -15.58 -6.44 1.88
CA GLU A 90 -15.73 -5.60 3.06
C GLU A 90 -14.75 -5.99 4.18
N SER A 91 -13.96 -7.03 4.01
CA SER A 91 -13.00 -7.48 5.02
C SER A 91 -11.64 -6.82 4.82
N HIS A 92 -11.50 -5.63 5.32
CA HIS A 92 -10.20 -4.95 5.47
C HIS A 92 -9.47 -5.53 6.69
N GLU A 93 -9.08 -6.81 6.58
CA GLU A 93 -8.45 -7.54 7.67
C GLU A 93 -7.21 -6.79 8.18
N ASN A 94 -7.21 -6.44 9.46
CA ASN A 94 -6.13 -5.74 10.17
C ASN A 94 -5.74 -4.33 9.67
N TYR A 95 -6.49 -3.71 8.77
CA TYR A 95 -6.17 -2.34 8.34
C TYR A 95 -6.27 -1.32 9.48
N ASP A 96 -7.21 -1.49 10.40
CA ASP A 96 -7.28 -0.68 11.61
C ASP A 96 -6.02 -0.80 12.46
N GLY A 97 -5.47 -2.00 12.59
CA GLY A 97 -4.20 -2.23 13.29
C GLY A 97 -3.02 -1.53 12.63
N VAL A 98 -2.97 -1.51 11.30
CA VAL A 98 -1.96 -0.73 10.56
C VAL A 98 -2.11 0.77 10.81
N LEU A 99 -3.34 1.30 10.75
CA LEU A 99 -3.61 2.72 11.03
C LEU A 99 -3.24 3.09 12.46
N ASP A 100 -3.49 2.20 13.43
CA ASP A 100 -3.07 2.41 14.83
C ASP A 100 -1.54 2.54 14.93
N LEU A 101 -0.80 1.66 14.29
CA LEU A 101 0.66 1.70 14.29
C LEU A 101 1.21 2.97 13.62
N LEU A 102 0.68 3.33 12.46
CA LEU A 102 1.08 4.52 11.71
C LEU A 102 0.76 5.81 12.46
N SER A 103 -0.33 5.86 13.21
CA SER A 103 -0.71 7.03 14.00
C SER A 103 0.26 7.38 15.12
N GLY A 104 1.17 6.47 15.45
CA GLY A 104 2.24 6.71 16.43
C GLY A 104 3.38 7.60 15.95
N PHE A 105 3.41 7.99 14.66
CA PHE A 105 4.47 8.79 14.06
C PHE A 105 4.09 10.26 13.87
N SER A 106 5.08 11.12 13.65
CA SER A 106 4.85 12.54 13.39
C SER A 106 4.07 12.73 12.10
N GLU A 107 4.45 12.02 11.06
CA GLU A 107 3.79 12.00 9.75
C GLU A 107 3.81 10.58 9.17
N ALA A 108 2.70 10.15 8.57
CA ALA A 108 2.60 8.87 7.89
C ALA A 108 1.69 8.98 6.66
N HIS A 109 2.10 8.31 5.59
CA HIS A 109 1.36 8.21 4.34
C HIS A 109 1.25 6.76 3.89
N ILE A 110 0.15 6.45 3.19
CA ILE A 110 -0.10 5.16 2.57
C ILE A 110 -0.10 5.36 1.05
N MET A 111 0.71 4.57 0.34
CA MET A 111 0.84 4.60 -1.12
C MET A 111 0.27 3.32 -1.72
N ILE A 112 -0.76 3.46 -2.54
CA ILE A 112 -1.60 2.35 -3.02
C ILE A 112 -1.83 2.48 -4.53
N GLY A 113 -2.22 1.39 -5.16
CA GLY A 113 -2.61 1.33 -6.57
C GLY A 113 -3.98 0.67 -6.78
N HIS A 114 -4.00 -0.43 -7.51
CA HIS A 114 -5.11 -1.36 -7.71
C HIS A 114 -6.30 -0.84 -8.54
N THR A 115 -6.92 0.27 -8.13
CA THR A 115 -8.17 0.75 -8.74
C THR A 115 -7.99 1.36 -10.12
N HIS A 116 -6.76 1.71 -10.49
CA HIS A 116 -6.41 2.51 -11.67
C HIS A 116 -7.05 3.91 -11.66
N TYR A 117 -7.50 4.39 -10.49
CA TYR A 117 -7.97 5.76 -10.28
C TYR A 117 -6.94 6.58 -9.53
N HIS A 118 -6.94 7.89 -9.75
CA HIS A 118 -6.12 8.80 -8.96
C HIS A 118 -7.00 9.40 -7.84
N GLN A 119 -6.83 8.91 -6.62
CA GLN A 119 -7.67 9.28 -5.48
C GLN A 119 -6.84 9.55 -4.23
N LYS A 120 -7.41 10.31 -3.29
CA LYS A 120 -6.87 10.50 -1.95
C LYS A 120 -7.94 10.21 -0.91
N TYR A 121 -7.58 9.42 0.08
CA TYR A 121 -8.41 9.20 1.25
C TYR A 121 -7.75 9.75 2.51
N ILE A 122 -8.57 10.16 3.46
CA ILE A 122 -8.13 10.68 4.74
C ILE A 122 -8.58 9.73 5.82
N HIS A 123 -7.63 9.15 6.54
CA HIS A 123 -7.87 8.37 7.74
C HIS A 123 -7.58 9.22 8.96
N LYS A 124 -8.51 9.23 9.92
CA LYS A 124 -8.31 9.83 11.23
C LYS A 124 -8.18 8.74 12.27
N ARG A 125 -7.02 8.69 12.94
CA ARG A 125 -6.74 7.68 13.95
C ARG A 125 -5.93 8.28 15.11
N ASN A 126 -6.37 8.07 16.33
CA ASN A 126 -5.69 8.54 17.55
C ASN A 126 -5.29 10.04 17.49
N GLY A 127 -6.18 10.90 16.95
CA GLY A 127 -5.94 12.33 16.77
C GLY A 127 -4.99 12.71 15.63
N LYS A 128 -4.47 11.75 14.90
CA LYS A 128 -3.62 11.95 13.71
C LYS A 128 -4.40 11.85 12.41
N THR A 129 -3.88 12.47 11.38
CA THR A 129 -4.35 12.34 10.00
C THR A 129 -3.33 11.56 9.21
N ILE A 130 -3.75 10.48 8.57
CA ILE A 130 -2.94 9.65 7.68
C ILE A 130 -3.55 9.78 6.28
N LEU A 131 -2.75 10.18 5.30
CA LEU A 131 -3.19 10.30 3.92
C LEU A 131 -2.90 9.01 3.17
N GLU A 132 -3.92 8.48 2.53
CA GLU A 132 -3.81 7.38 1.58
C GLU A 132 -3.87 7.94 0.16
N HIS A 133 -2.82 7.70 -0.61
CA HIS A 133 -2.68 8.10 -1.99
C HIS A 133 -2.90 6.88 -2.88
N VAL A 134 -4.00 6.87 -3.61
CA VAL A 134 -4.26 5.87 -4.64
C VAL A 134 -3.80 6.43 -5.97
N HIS A 135 -2.91 5.70 -6.66
CA HIS A 135 -2.29 6.16 -7.88
C HIS A 135 -2.99 5.58 -9.10
N GLY A 136 -3.20 6.44 -10.11
CA GLY A 136 -3.60 6.01 -11.44
C GLY A 136 -2.55 5.07 -12.04
N ALA A 137 -2.99 4.23 -12.98
CA ALA A 137 -2.12 3.22 -13.57
C ALA A 137 -1.26 3.78 -14.70
N ALA A 138 0.03 3.41 -14.74
CA ALA A 138 0.90 3.72 -15.88
C ALA A 138 0.41 3.10 -17.20
N CYS A 139 -0.37 2.02 -17.14
CA CYS A 139 -1.00 1.36 -18.29
C CYS A 139 -2.34 2.01 -18.72
N GLY A 140 -2.80 3.05 -18.04
CA GLY A 140 -4.12 3.63 -18.29
C GLY A 140 -5.24 2.62 -18.08
N ALA A 141 -6.24 2.62 -18.96
CA ALA A 141 -7.34 1.65 -18.93
C ALA A 141 -6.89 0.31 -19.51
N TRP A 142 -6.11 -0.47 -18.76
CA TRP A 142 -5.72 -1.86 -19.11
C TRP A 142 -5.09 -1.99 -20.50
N TRP A 143 -4.23 -1.05 -20.88
CA TRP A 143 -3.58 -0.97 -22.19
C TRP A 143 -4.55 -0.74 -23.38
N THR A 144 -5.81 -0.43 -23.10
CA THR A 144 -6.81 -0.14 -24.16
C THR A 144 -6.94 1.34 -24.47
N ALA A 145 -6.48 2.22 -23.58
CA ALA A 145 -6.46 3.67 -23.75
C ALA A 145 -5.30 4.30 -22.96
N ASN A 146 -4.88 5.49 -23.37
CA ASN A 146 -3.85 6.29 -22.70
C ASN A 146 -4.40 7.12 -21.53
N ILE A 147 -5.46 6.65 -20.92
CA ILE A 147 -6.18 7.35 -19.86
C ILE A 147 -6.78 6.30 -18.92
N CYS A 148 -6.80 6.57 -17.63
CA CYS A 148 -7.48 5.74 -16.64
C CYS A 148 -8.99 5.89 -16.75
N ALA A 149 -9.76 4.97 -16.16
CA ALA A 149 -11.22 4.95 -16.30
C ALA A 149 -11.92 6.16 -15.67
N ASP A 150 -11.30 6.85 -14.74
CA ASP A 150 -11.77 8.10 -14.12
C ASP A 150 -11.38 9.37 -14.91
N GLY A 151 -10.72 9.22 -16.03
CA GLY A 151 -10.23 10.34 -16.85
C GLY A 151 -8.83 10.84 -16.49
N THR A 152 -8.17 10.25 -15.49
CA THR A 152 -6.78 10.57 -15.15
C THR A 152 -5.84 10.09 -16.28
N PRO A 153 -4.92 10.93 -16.79
CA PRO A 153 -3.89 10.46 -17.71
C PRO A 153 -3.10 9.29 -17.10
N ASN A 154 -2.67 8.35 -17.94
CA ASN A 154 -1.74 7.32 -17.47
C ASN A 154 -0.42 7.96 -17.03
N GLY A 155 0.14 7.50 -15.92
CA GLY A 155 1.34 8.14 -15.37
C GLY A 155 1.77 7.57 -14.02
N TYR A 156 2.54 8.37 -13.32
CA TYR A 156 3.03 8.10 -11.97
C TYR A 156 3.18 9.40 -11.19
N SER A 157 3.18 9.31 -9.88
CA SER A 157 3.42 10.47 -9.03
C SER A 157 4.87 10.55 -8.58
N VAL A 158 5.38 11.78 -8.48
CA VAL A 158 6.68 12.11 -7.88
C VAL A 158 6.42 12.84 -6.57
N TYR A 159 7.08 12.41 -5.51
CA TYR A 159 7.00 13.02 -4.19
C TYR A 159 8.36 13.61 -3.82
N GLU A 160 8.38 14.90 -3.51
CA GLU A 160 9.55 15.56 -2.95
C GLU A 160 9.46 15.53 -1.42
N ILE A 161 10.49 15.01 -0.78
CA ILE A 161 10.57 14.91 0.68
C ILE A 161 11.60 15.90 1.20
N SER A 162 11.22 16.67 2.21
CA SER A 162 12.10 17.59 2.92
C SER A 162 12.12 17.22 4.40
N GLY A 163 13.27 16.72 4.88
CA GLY A 163 13.37 16.16 6.22
C GLY A 163 12.42 14.97 6.40
N ASN A 164 11.47 15.12 7.29
CA ASN A 164 10.49 14.10 7.65
C ASN A 164 9.06 14.38 7.13
N THR A 165 8.92 15.21 6.09
CA THR A 165 7.61 15.56 5.52
C THR A 165 7.60 15.45 4.00
N ILE A 166 6.42 15.20 3.42
CA ILE A 166 6.20 15.33 1.98
C ILE A 166 5.95 16.82 1.67
N ALA A 167 6.93 17.47 1.01
CA ALA A 167 6.88 18.88 0.67
C ALA A 167 6.01 19.15 -0.58
N ASN A 168 6.14 18.32 -1.61
CA ASN A 168 5.42 18.46 -2.86
C ASN A 168 5.02 17.10 -3.44
N GLN A 169 3.95 17.10 -4.24
CA GLN A 169 3.51 15.98 -5.04
C GLN A 169 3.19 16.46 -6.46
N TYR A 170 3.71 15.75 -7.45
CA TYR A 170 3.43 15.97 -8.88
C TYR A 170 2.88 14.68 -9.48
N TYR A 171 1.96 14.83 -10.45
CA TYR A 171 1.44 13.71 -11.23
C TYR A 171 1.82 13.87 -12.69
#